data_82c537f2d4111cae2f866543603a16e0
#
_entry.id   82c537f2d4111cae2f866543603a16e0
#
_cell.length_a   1.000
_cell.length_b   1.000
_cell.length_c   1.000
_cell.angle_alpha   90.00
_cell.angle_beta   90.00
_cell.angle_gamma   90.00
#
_symmetry.space_group_name_H-M   'P 1'
#
loop_
_entity.id
_entity.type
_entity.pdbx_description
1 polymer ?
#
loop_
_entity_poly.entity_id
_entity_poly.type
_entity_poly.pdbx_seq_one_letter_code
_entity_poly.pdbx_strand_id
1 'polypeptide(L)'
;MSDTVTVMERIGHFLDDAVYKKYKKLKKDGISKIEASSIIGDQLNLIKVLKKASKDWDGGFVIGGLVGHGDAFVIRDPAGIRPAYYYKDEEVLVVASERPVIKTVFDTPENSIKVLGPGYGLVIKKSGKLIIENVIKPVEKKSCSFERIYFSRGSDIKIYNERKKLGRLVFPQILKAIDNDLKNTVFSYIPNTAEVSFFGLVHEAQDYMN
;
A
#
# COMPACT_ATOMS: atom_id res chain seq x y z
N MET A 1 -3.75 19.87 14.06
CA MET A 1 -4.22 18.49 14.27
C MET A 1 -3.62 17.65 13.17
N SER A 2 -3.10 16.44 13.43
CA SER A 2 -2.53 15.61 12.36
C SER A 2 -3.65 14.88 11.61
N ASP A 3 -3.42 14.59 10.32
CA ASP A 3 -4.36 13.83 9.49
C ASP A 3 -4.72 12.48 10.10
N THR A 4 -3.76 11.83 10.75
CA THR A 4 -3.96 10.55 11.45
C THR A 4 -5.01 10.65 12.55
N VAL A 5 -4.99 11.72 13.34
CA VAL A 5 -5.99 11.93 14.43
C VAL A 5 -7.38 12.10 13.82
N THR A 6 -7.51 12.94 12.80
CA THR A 6 -8.79 13.17 12.11
C THR A 6 -9.36 11.88 11.53
N VAL A 7 -8.50 11.05 10.91
CA VAL A 7 -8.90 9.75 10.36
C VAL A 7 -9.36 8.80 11.48
N MET A 8 -8.61 8.71 12.58
CA MET A 8 -8.97 7.85 13.72
C MET A 8 -10.30 8.28 14.36
N GLU A 9 -10.50 9.57 14.61
CA GLU A 9 -11.75 10.11 15.14
C GLU A 9 -12.95 9.79 14.25
N ARG A 10 -12.77 9.93 12.93
CA ARG A 10 -13.83 9.65 11.98
C ARG A 10 -14.17 8.15 11.89
N ILE A 11 -13.17 7.28 11.90
CA ILE A 11 -13.40 5.82 11.97
C ILE A 11 -14.09 5.48 13.31
N GLY A 12 -13.59 6.01 14.43
CA GLY A 12 -14.16 5.80 15.75
C GLY A 12 -15.63 6.20 15.82
N HIS A 13 -15.98 7.38 15.32
CA HIS A 13 -17.37 7.87 15.26
C HIS A 13 -18.31 6.89 14.55
N PHE A 14 -17.98 6.43 13.34
CA PHE A 14 -18.83 5.52 12.59
C PHE A 14 -18.81 4.09 13.15
N LEU A 15 -17.72 3.70 13.81
CA LEU A 15 -17.65 2.43 14.53
C LEU A 15 -18.60 2.44 15.73
N ASP A 16 -18.53 3.48 16.55
CA ASP A 16 -19.44 3.66 17.71
C ASP A 16 -20.90 3.71 17.29
N ASP A 17 -21.23 4.44 16.22
CA ASP A 17 -22.60 4.48 15.69
C ASP A 17 -23.09 3.09 15.27
N ALA A 18 -22.22 2.30 14.60
CA ALA A 18 -22.57 0.95 14.17
C ALA A 18 -22.76 -0.01 15.36
N VAL A 19 -21.88 0.07 16.36
CA VAL A 19 -21.96 -0.72 17.60
C VAL A 19 -23.19 -0.34 18.41
N TYR A 20 -23.40 0.97 18.62
CA TYR A 20 -24.53 1.48 19.39
C TYR A 20 -25.90 1.06 18.80
N LYS A 21 -26.07 1.17 17.48
CA LYS A 21 -27.31 0.75 16.80
C LYS A 21 -27.59 -0.74 16.99
N LYS A 22 -26.58 -1.59 16.90
CA LYS A 22 -26.72 -3.03 17.16
C LYS A 22 -27.03 -3.30 18.63
N TYR A 23 -26.28 -2.67 19.55
CA TYR A 23 -26.49 -2.81 20.99
C TYR A 23 -27.90 -2.44 21.40
N LYS A 24 -28.42 -1.30 20.90
CA LYS A 24 -29.80 -0.85 21.19
C LYS A 24 -30.86 -1.88 20.78
N LYS A 25 -30.64 -2.59 19.65
CA LYS A 25 -31.52 -3.66 19.19
C LYS A 25 -31.44 -4.86 20.14
N LEU A 26 -30.26 -5.40 20.37
CA LEU A 26 -30.05 -6.57 21.24
C LEU A 26 -30.54 -6.33 22.67
N LYS A 27 -30.38 -5.10 23.20
CA LYS A 27 -30.90 -4.73 24.51
C LYS A 27 -32.44 -4.80 24.59
N LYS A 28 -33.13 -4.43 23.50
CA LYS A 28 -34.60 -4.59 23.44
C LYS A 28 -35.05 -6.04 23.45
N ASP A 29 -34.20 -6.92 22.89
CA ASP A 29 -34.43 -8.37 22.86
C ASP A 29 -34.01 -9.06 24.17
N GLY A 30 -33.65 -8.28 25.23
CA GLY A 30 -33.29 -8.79 26.55
C GLY A 30 -31.88 -9.35 26.69
N ILE A 31 -31.03 -9.19 25.67
CA ILE A 31 -29.66 -9.71 25.66
C ILE A 31 -28.76 -8.93 26.64
N SER A 32 -27.97 -9.65 27.45
CA SER A 32 -27.02 -9.04 28.39
C SER A 32 -25.93 -8.23 27.65
N LYS A 33 -25.28 -7.27 28.37
CA LYS A 33 -24.23 -6.44 27.75
C LYS A 33 -23.02 -7.26 27.30
N ILE A 34 -22.64 -8.28 28.07
CA ILE A 34 -21.49 -9.16 27.75
C ILE A 34 -21.79 -9.98 26.48
N GLU A 35 -22.93 -10.61 26.45
CA GLU A 35 -23.39 -11.41 25.30
C GLU A 35 -23.58 -10.53 24.05
N ALA A 36 -24.20 -9.37 24.22
CA ALA A 36 -24.35 -8.39 23.13
C ALA A 36 -23.00 -7.95 22.55
N SER A 37 -21.97 -7.79 23.37
CA SER A 37 -20.62 -7.42 22.92
C SER A 37 -20.03 -8.49 22.00
N SER A 38 -20.15 -9.76 22.33
CA SER A 38 -19.71 -10.88 21.48
C SER A 38 -20.46 -10.92 20.14
N ILE A 39 -21.79 -10.88 20.19
CA ILE A 39 -22.64 -10.90 19.00
C ILE A 39 -22.33 -9.71 18.07
N ILE A 40 -22.11 -8.52 18.65
CA ILE A 40 -21.79 -7.31 17.88
C ILE A 40 -20.44 -7.48 17.18
N GLY A 41 -19.42 -7.98 17.89
CA GLY A 41 -18.08 -8.23 17.31
C GLY A 41 -18.14 -9.14 16.10
N ASP A 42 -18.83 -10.26 16.21
CA ASP A 42 -18.99 -11.22 15.11
C ASP A 42 -19.76 -10.65 13.91
N GLN A 43 -20.80 -9.88 14.17
CA GLN A 43 -21.68 -9.34 13.14
C GLN A 43 -21.28 -7.95 12.61
N LEU A 44 -20.23 -7.33 13.15
CA LEU A 44 -19.80 -6.00 12.74
C LEU A 44 -19.32 -6.02 11.27
N ASN A 45 -19.91 -5.15 10.46
CA ASN A 45 -19.51 -4.97 9.07
C ASN A 45 -18.56 -3.77 8.95
N LEU A 46 -17.24 -4.04 9.09
CA LEU A 46 -16.22 -3.01 8.98
C LEU A 46 -16.16 -2.36 7.60
N ILE A 47 -16.47 -3.07 6.52
CA ILE A 47 -16.55 -2.46 5.18
C ILE A 47 -17.58 -1.32 5.15
N LYS A 48 -18.74 -1.50 5.76
CA LYS A 48 -19.76 -0.43 5.87
C LYS A 48 -19.29 0.75 6.72
N VAL A 49 -18.57 0.48 7.79
CA VAL A 49 -17.97 1.52 8.65
C VAL A 49 -16.95 2.32 7.85
N LEU A 50 -16.03 1.64 7.19
CA LEU A 50 -14.98 2.25 6.38
C LEU A 50 -15.56 3.07 5.21
N LYS A 51 -16.58 2.55 4.50
CA LYS A 51 -17.28 3.30 3.44
C LYS A 51 -17.85 4.63 3.91
N LYS A 52 -18.37 4.69 5.14
CA LYS A 52 -18.89 5.94 5.72
C LYS A 52 -17.78 6.87 6.19
N ALA A 53 -16.77 6.32 6.86
CA ALA A 53 -15.66 7.08 7.39
C ALA A 53 -14.84 7.76 6.29
N SER A 54 -14.60 7.05 5.19
CA SER A 54 -13.72 7.50 4.11
C SER A 54 -14.41 8.33 3.01
N LYS A 55 -15.68 8.68 3.16
CA LYS A 55 -16.49 9.33 2.11
C LYS A 55 -15.83 10.58 1.53
N ASP A 56 -15.18 11.38 2.38
CA ASP A 56 -14.59 12.66 2.01
C ASP A 56 -13.05 12.66 2.14
N TRP A 57 -12.43 11.46 2.17
CA TRP A 57 -10.98 11.37 2.22
C TRP A 57 -10.37 11.61 0.86
N ASP A 58 -9.32 12.43 0.85
CA ASP A 58 -8.53 12.79 -0.33
C ASP A 58 -7.04 12.45 -0.11
N GLY A 59 -6.26 12.49 -1.19
CA GLY A 59 -4.82 12.24 -1.15
C GLY A 59 -4.43 10.78 -1.25
N GLY A 60 -3.16 10.51 -0.97
CA GLY A 60 -2.54 9.18 -1.05
C GLY A 60 -2.35 8.56 0.31
N PHE A 61 -2.99 7.41 0.57
CA PHE A 61 -2.89 6.72 1.85
C PHE A 61 -3.02 5.21 1.75
N VAL A 62 -2.40 4.53 2.71
CA VAL A 62 -2.73 3.16 3.11
C VAL A 62 -2.86 3.18 4.62
N ILE A 63 -4.01 2.79 5.13
CA ILE A 63 -4.32 2.82 6.55
C ILE A 63 -4.65 1.40 7.01
N GLY A 64 -3.88 0.90 7.98
CA GLY A 64 -4.16 -0.35 8.68
C GLY A 64 -4.68 -0.08 10.09
N GLY A 65 -5.58 -0.93 10.57
CA GLY A 65 -6.11 -0.81 11.91
C GLY A 65 -6.57 -2.15 12.49
N LEU A 66 -6.54 -2.21 13.82
CA LEU A 66 -7.07 -3.29 14.63
C LEU A 66 -8.27 -2.80 15.41
N VAL A 67 -9.30 -3.61 15.50
CA VAL A 67 -10.50 -3.32 16.30
C VAL A 67 -10.47 -4.18 17.57
N GLY A 68 -10.91 -3.62 18.69
CA GLY A 68 -10.77 -4.24 20.00
C GLY A 68 -11.36 -5.66 20.16
N HIS A 69 -12.28 -6.07 19.27
CA HIS A 69 -12.84 -7.42 19.28
C HIS A 69 -12.02 -8.44 18.44
N GLY A 70 -10.95 -7.99 17.75
CA GLY A 70 -10.02 -8.85 17.03
C GLY A 70 -10.09 -8.80 15.51
N ASP A 71 -11.01 -8.03 14.91
CA ASP A 71 -10.99 -7.79 13.47
C ASP A 71 -9.87 -6.81 13.09
N ALA A 72 -9.28 -6.99 11.92
CA ALA A 72 -8.29 -6.06 11.36
C ALA A 72 -8.75 -5.56 9.99
N PHE A 73 -8.23 -4.42 9.58
CA PHE A 73 -8.52 -3.88 8.25
C PHE A 73 -7.32 -3.15 7.66
N VAL A 74 -7.29 -3.09 6.34
CA VAL A 74 -6.44 -2.21 5.56
C VAL A 74 -7.29 -1.54 4.49
N ILE A 75 -7.12 -0.23 4.28
CA ILE A 75 -7.79 0.53 3.22
C ILE A 75 -6.74 1.30 2.42
N ARG A 76 -6.90 1.31 1.10
CA ARG A 76 -6.01 2.01 0.17
C ARG A 76 -6.73 3.15 -0.51
N ASP A 77 -6.00 4.24 -0.78
CA ASP A 77 -6.51 5.43 -1.48
C ASP A 77 -7.12 5.10 -2.86
N PRO A 78 -8.11 5.90 -3.30
CA PRO A 78 -8.87 5.62 -4.52
C PRO A 78 -8.09 5.84 -5.82
N ALA A 79 -6.99 6.59 -5.80
CA ALA A 79 -6.10 6.82 -6.95
C ALA A 79 -4.93 5.83 -7.01
N GLY A 80 -4.75 5.01 -5.95
CA GLY A 80 -3.65 4.04 -5.85
C GLY A 80 -2.28 4.68 -5.81
N ILE A 81 -2.17 5.87 -5.21
CA ILE A 81 -0.92 6.62 -5.05
C ILE A 81 0.05 5.83 -4.16
N ARG A 82 -0.41 5.43 -2.95
CA ARG A 82 0.41 4.65 -2.03
C ARG A 82 0.35 3.16 -2.37
N PRO A 83 1.48 2.45 -2.32
CA PRO A 83 1.52 1.02 -2.57
C PRO A 83 0.95 0.22 -1.40
N ALA A 84 0.22 -0.85 -1.70
CA ALA A 84 -0.22 -1.85 -0.73
C ALA A 84 -0.22 -3.22 -1.39
N TYR A 85 0.49 -4.16 -0.77
CA TYR A 85 0.61 -5.54 -1.20
C TYR A 85 0.12 -6.45 -0.10
N TYR A 86 -0.43 -7.61 -0.47
CA TYR A 86 -0.80 -8.64 0.48
C TYR A 86 -0.45 -10.02 -0.02
N TYR A 87 -0.18 -10.89 0.92
CA TYR A 87 0.00 -12.32 0.73
C TYR A 87 -0.90 -13.07 1.70
N LYS A 88 -1.47 -14.18 1.27
CA LYS A 88 -2.26 -15.05 2.13
C LYS A 88 -1.97 -16.51 1.77
N ASP A 89 -1.76 -17.32 2.80
CA ASP A 89 -1.79 -18.77 2.77
C ASP A 89 -2.81 -19.33 3.79
N GLU A 90 -2.61 -20.57 4.26
CA GLU A 90 -3.48 -21.22 5.23
C GLU A 90 -3.26 -20.72 6.66
N GLU A 91 -2.05 -20.26 6.99
CA GLU A 91 -1.65 -19.88 8.35
C GLU A 91 -1.63 -18.36 8.57
N VAL A 92 -1.18 -17.59 7.55
CA VAL A 92 -0.95 -16.17 7.70
C VAL A 92 -1.62 -15.33 6.61
N LEU A 93 -1.95 -14.10 6.99
CA LEU A 93 -2.23 -13.03 6.05
C LEU A 93 -1.36 -11.82 6.40
N VAL A 94 -0.59 -11.39 5.42
CA VAL A 94 0.37 -10.29 5.55
C VAL A 94 -0.01 -9.16 4.62
N VAL A 95 0.09 -7.93 5.10
CA VAL A 95 -0.03 -6.72 4.28
C VAL A 95 1.19 -5.84 4.52
N ALA A 96 1.78 -5.35 3.44
CA ALA A 96 2.92 -4.43 3.51
C ALA A 96 2.86 -3.39 2.39
N SER A 97 3.57 -2.29 2.57
CA SER A 97 3.77 -1.27 1.53
C SER A 97 4.77 -1.70 0.46
N GLU A 98 5.57 -2.72 0.74
CA GLU A 98 6.66 -3.18 -0.14
C GLU A 98 6.59 -4.70 -0.37
N ARG A 99 6.63 -5.11 -1.62
CA ARG A 99 6.61 -6.52 -2.02
C ARG A 99 7.85 -7.31 -1.57
N PRO A 100 9.08 -6.77 -1.68
CA PRO A 100 10.28 -7.47 -1.26
C PRO A 100 10.27 -7.88 0.21
N VAL A 101 9.64 -7.07 1.08
CA VAL A 101 9.51 -7.39 2.51
C VAL A 101 8.72 -8.68 2.71
N ILE A 102 7.57 -8.82 2.05
CA ILE A 102 6.75 -10.03 2.12
C ILE A 102 7.54 -11.22 1.57
N LYS A 103 8.14 -11.05 0.38
CA LYS A 103 8.91 -12.10 -0.28
C LYS A 103 10.03 -12.64 0.60
N THR A 104 10.81 -11.74 1.22
CA THR A 104 12.00 -12.12 2.00
C THR A 104 11.62 -12.76 3.33
N VAL A 105 10.61 -12.22 4.03
CA VAL A 105 10.25 -12.69 5.38
C VAL A 105 9.50 -14.02 5.33
N PHE A 106 8.65 -14.21 4.32
CA PHE A 106 7.80 -15.41 4.20
C PHE A 106 8.29 -16.39 3.13
N ASP A 107 9.45 -16.15 2.52
CA ASP A 107 10.03 -16.98 1.45
C ASP A 107 9.00 -17.39 0.37
N THR A 108 8.19 -16.41 -0.07
CA THR A 108 7.08 -16.69 -0.98
C THR A 108 7.44 -16.41 -2.43
N PRO A 109 6.86 -17.14 -3.39
CA PRO A 109 6.97 -16.79 -4.80
C PRO A 109 6.41 -15.38 -5.07
N GLU A 110 7.09 -14.60 -5.92
CA GLU A 110 6.67 -13.22 -6.22
C GLU A 110 5.25 -13.11 -6.79
N ASN A 111 4.84 -14.10 -7.58
CA ASN A 111 3.50 -14.16 -8.18
C ASN A 111 2.38 -14.44 -7.17
N SER A 112 2.68 -14.93 -5.96
CA SER A 112 1.71 -15.13 -4.88
C SER A 112 1.36 -13.83 -4.16
N ILE A 113 2.21 -12.79 -4.28
CA ILE A 113 2.00 -11.49 -3.65
C ILE A 113 1.10 -10.64 -4.53
N LYS A 114 -0.05 -10.27 -4.01
CA LYS A 114 -1.08 -9.52 -4.73
C LYS A 114 -1.05 -8.05 -4.36
N VAL A 115 -1.51 -7.21 -5.29
CA VAL A 115 -1.69 -5.77 -5.05
C VAL A 115 -3.11 -5.54 -4.53
N LEU A 116 -3.25 -4.79 -3.45
CA LEU A 116 -4.57 -4.28 -3.05
C LEU A 116 -4.98 -3.17 -4.03
N GLY A 117 -6.14 -3.32 -4.66
CA GLY A 117 -6.63 -2.37 -5.67
C GLY A 117 -6.86 -0.95 -5.14
N PRO A 118 -6.81 0.09 -6.00
CA PRO A 118 -7.19 1.45 -5.63
C PRO A 118 -8.61 1.49 -5.07
N GLY A 119 -8.79 2.16 -3.92
CA GLY A 119 -10.08 2.28 -3.25
C GLY A 119 -10.60 1.01 -2.59
N TYR A 120 -9.84 -0.09 -2.61
CA TYR A 120 -10.25 -1.32 -1.95
C TYR A 120 -9.86 -1.32 -0.48
N GLY A 121 -10.73 -1.97 0.31
CA GLY A 121 -10.47 -2.36 1.69
C GLY A 121 -10.31 -3.87 1.80
N LEU A 122 -9.42 -4.28 2.67
CA LEU A 122 -9.18 -5.66 3.07
C LEU A 122 -9.55 -5.74 4.55
N VAL A 123 -10.46 -6.63 4.91
CA VAL A 123 -10.87 -6.88 6.29
C VAL A 123 -10.63 -8.33 6.63
N ILE A 124 -9.98 -8.54 7.77
CA ILE A 124 -9.74 -9.87 8.36
C ILE A 124 -10.61 -9.95 9.60
N LYS A 125 -11.56 -10.85 9.59
CA LYS A 125 -12.36 -11.15 10.78
C LYS A 125 -11.53 -11.94 11.80
N LYS A 126 -11.83 -11.80 13.09
CA LYS A 126 -11.24 -12.63 14.15
C LYS A 126 -11.29 -14.13 13.83
N SER A 127 -12.28 -14.57 13.08
CA SER A 127 -12.42 -15.96 12.61
C SER A 127 -11.45 -16.37 11.48
N GLY A 128 -10.56 -15.49 11.03
CA GLY A 128 -9.67 -15.71 9.88
C GLY A 128 -10.33 -15.46 8.51
N LYS A 129 -11.64 -15.13 8.46
CA LYS A 129 -12.32 -14.83 7.20
C LYS A 129 -11.79 -13.54 6.59
N LEU A 130 -11.30 -13.63 5.36
CA LEU A 130 -10.86 -12.50 4.56
C LEU A 130 -12.00 -11.96 3.70
N ILE A 131 -12.16 -10.63 3.70
CA ILE A 131 -13.11 -9.88 2.88
C ILE A 131 -12.32 -8.79 2.16
N ILE A 132 -12.39 -8.74 0.82
CA ILE A 132 -11.78 -7.69 0.01
C ILE A 132 -12.88 -7.09 -0.84
N GLU A 133 -13.19 -5.82 -0.60
CA GLU A 133 -14.26 -5.10 -1.29
C GLU A 133 -13.84 -3.67 -1.63
N ASN A 134 -14.53 -3.09 -2.61
CA ASN A 134 -14.42 -1.67 -2.87
C ASN A 134 -15.04 -0.85 -1.72
N VAL A 135 -14.24 0.01 -1.12
CA VAL A 135 -14.63 0.91 -0.02
C VAL A 135 -14.85 2.33 -0.52
N ILE A 136 -13.92 2.83 -1.34
CA ILE A 136 -13.98 4.15 -1.97
C ILE A 136 -14.01 3.93 -3.48
N LYS A 137 -14.91 4.61 -4.17
CA LYS A 137 -14.98 4.50 -5.64
C LYS A 137 -13.61 4.82 -6.26
N PRO A 138 -12.99 3.89 -6.99
CA PRO A 138 -11.73 4.14 -7.66
C PRO A 138 -11.84 5.33 -8.62
N VAL A 139 -10.79 6.12 -8.67
CA VAL A 139 -10.61 7.20 -9.64
C VAL A 139 -9.48 6.84 -10.59
N GLU A 140 -9.16 7.74 -11.53
CA GLU A 140 -8.01 7.56 -12.40
C GLU A 140 -6.74 7.30 -11.60
N LYS A 141 -5.99 6.26 -11.98
CA LYS A 141 -4.77 5.86 -11.28
C LYS A 141 -3.71 6.94 -11.42
N LYS A 142 -3.20 7.42 -10.30
CA LYS A 142 -2.09 8.38 -10.23
C LYS A 142 -0.86 7.68 -9.70
N SER A 143 0.14 7.49 -10.56
CA SER A 143 1.43 6.95 -10.14
C SER A 143 2.33 8.07 -9.65
N CYS A 144 2.81 7.95 -8.41
CA CYS A 144 3.75 8.90 -7.85
C CYS A 144 5.18 8.51 -8.23
N SER A 145 5.92 9.42 -8.88
CA SER A 145 7.33 9.17 -9.22
C SER A 145 8.22 9.03 -7.98
N PHE A 146 7.93 9.75 -6.89
CA PHE A 146 8.63 9.60 -5.63
C PHE A 146 8.49 8.20 -5.03
N GLU A 147 7.31 7.58 -5.14
CA GLU A 147 7.12 6.19 -4.71
C GLU A 147 8.02 5.22 -5.50
N ARG A 148 8.23 5.47 -6.78
CA ARG A 148 9.02 4.59 -7.65
C ARG A 148 10.53 4.84 -7.55
N ILE A 149 10.94 6.11 -7.41
CA ILE A 149 12.35 6.51 -7.45
C ILE A 149 12.96 6.52 -6.04
N TYR A 150 12.21 7.01 -5.05
CA TYR A 150 12.75 7.29 -3.72
C TYR A 150 12.29 6.31 -2.64
N PHE A 151 10.98 6.09 -2.49
CA PHE A 151 10.44 5.28 -1.38
C PHE A 151 10.53 3.78 -1.64
N SER A 152 10.37 3.33 -2.90
CA SER A 152 10.44 1.91 -3.24
C SER A 152 11.87 1.36 -3.14
N ARG A 153 12.01 0.07 -2.84
CA ARG A 153 13.32 -0.57 -2.75
C ARG A 153 13.81 -1.07 -4.10
N GLY A 154 15.12 -0.86 -4.36
CA GLY A 154 15.80 -1.37 -5.55
C GLY A 154 15.89 -2.91 -5.62
N SER A 155 15.61 -3.61 -4.52
CA SER A 155 15.49 -5.07 -4.48
C SER A 155 14.18 -5.63 -5.09
N ASP A 156 13.17 -4.78 -5.34
CA ASP A 156 12.03 -5.16 -6.16
C ASP A 156 12.44 -5.19 -7.63
N ILE A 157 12.28 -6.35 -8.30
CA ILE A 157 12.73 -6.53 -9.69
C ILE A 157 12.10 -5.54 -10.67
N LYS A 158 10.86 -5.12 -10.46
CA LYS A 158 10.18 -4.14 -11.32
C LYS A 158 10.76 -2.75 -11.10
N ILE A 159 10.99 -2.37 -9.85
CA ILE A 159 11.62 -1.09 -9.49
C ILE A 159 13.06 -1.05 -9.99
N TYR A 160 13.81 -2.14 -9.82
CA TYR A 160 15.17 -2.27 -10.36
C TYR A 160 15.21 -2.00 -11.87
N ASN A 161 14.37 -2.69 -12.63
CA ASN A 161 14.31 -2.55 -14.09
C ASN A 161 13.86 -1.14 -14.54
N GLU A 162 12.89 -0.53 -13.82
CA GLU A 162 12.46 0.84 -14.10
C GLU A 162 13.58 1.85 -13.85
N ARG A 163 14.27 1.75 -12.71
CA ARG A 163 15.40 2.64 -12.39
C ARG A 163 16.56 2.47 -13.37
N LYS A 164 16.87 1.23 -13.76
CA LYS A 164 17.87 0.94 -14.79
C LYS A 164 17.49 1.56 -16.13
N LYS A 165 16.21 1.48 -16.53
CA LYS A 165 15.72 2.11 -17.74
C LYS A 165 15.81 3.65 -17.68
N LEU A 166 15.56 4.28 -16.53
CA LEU A 166 15.74 5.71 -16.37
C LEU A 166 17.18 6.14 -16.66
N GLY A 167 18.18 5.40 -16.16
CA GLY A 167 19.59 5.66 -16.44
C GLY A 167 19.91 5.58 -17.92
N ARG A 168 19.43 4.56 -18.62
CA ARG A 168 19.58 4.45 -20.07
C ARG A 168 18.97 5.65 -20.82
N LEU A 169 17.77 6.06 -20.44
CA LEU A 169 17.07 7.17 -21.10
C LEU A 169 17.71 8.54 -20.89
N VAL A 170 18.49 8.72 -19.82
CA VAL A 170 19.23 9.96 -19.54
C VAL A 170 20.56 10.03 -20.30
N PHE A 171 21.14 8.91 -20.71
CA PHE A 171 22.46 8.85 -21.34
C PHE A 171 22.60 9.76 -22.58
N PRO A 172 21.66 9.82 -23.55
CA PRO A 172 21.82 10.71 -24.71
C PRO A 172 21.93 12.20 -24.34
N GLN A 173 21.25 12.64 -23.27
CA GLN A 173 21.34 14.00 -22.80
C GLN A 173 22.69 14.29 -22.13
N ILE A 174 23.18 13.31 -21.37
CA ILE A 174 24.52 13.39 -20.77
C ILE A 174 25.60 13.42 -21.86
N LEU A 175 25.50 12.53 -22.86
CA LEU A 175 26.44 12.48 -23.99
C LEU A 175 26.54 13.83 -24.71
N LYS A 176 25.38 14.48 -24.95
CA LYS A 176 25.33 15.84 -25.51
C LYS A 176 25.96 16.88 -24.59
N ALA A 177 25.75 16.77 -23.28
CA ALA A 177 26.28 17.75 -22.31
C ALA A 177 27.80 17.71 -22.16
N ILE A 178 28.43 16.57 -22.49
CA ILE A 178 29.89 16.39 -22.46
C ILE A 178 30.50 16.46 -23.87
N ASP A 179 29.79 17.00 -24.86
CA ASP A 179 30.24 17.10 -26.25
C ASP A 179 30.78 15.76 -26.84
N ASN A 180 30.17 14.65 -26.44
CA ASN A 180 30.57 13.26 -26.77
C ASN A 180 31.96 12.84 -26.25
N ASP A 181 32.56 13.59 -25.34
CA ASP A 181 33.87 13.27 -24.79
C ASP A 181 33.79 12.26 -23.66
N LEU A 182 33.50 11.01 -23.99
CA LEU A 182 33.51 9.89 -23.03
C LEU A 182 34.92 9.58 -22.50
N LYS A 183 35.96 9.86 -23.28
CA LYS A 183 37.32 9.51 -22.93
C LYS A 183 37.83 10.30 -21.73
N ASN A 184 37.51 11.58 -21.63
CA ASN A 184 37.95 12.46 -20.55
C ASN A 184 36.89 12.70 -19.49
N THR A 185 35.77 11.94 -19.52
CA THR A 185 34.66 12.09 -18.58
C THR A 185 34.66 10.96 -17.56
N VAL A 186 34.57 11.30 -16.28
CA VAL A 186 34.39 10.36 -15.18
C VAL A 186 32.92 10.42 -14.71
N PHE A 187 32.26 9.26 -14.75
CA PHE A 187 30.91 9.11 -14.27
C PHE A 187 30.88 8.62 -12.83
N SER A 188 30.02 9.21 -12.03
CA SER A 188 29.79 8.80 -10.64
C SER A 188 28.33 9.03 -10.27
N TYR A 189 27.93 8.54 -9.11
CA TYR A 189 26.57 8.72 -8.59
C TYR A 189 26.59 9.04 -7.09
N ILE A 190 25.50 9.66 -6.63
CA ILE A 190 25.30 9.88 -5.20
C ILE A 190 24.57 8.65 -4.62
N PRO A 191 25.21 7.93 -3.68
CA PRO A 191 24.53 6.80 -3.04
C PRO A 191 23.29 7.23 -2.27
N ASN A 192 22.29 6.32 -2.05
CA ASN A 192 22.22 4.95 -2.61
C ASN A 192 21.17 4.87 -3.72
N THR A 193 20.23 5.84 -3.76
CA THR A 193 19.05 5.80 -4.63
C THR A 193 19.38 5.82 -6.12
N ALA A 194 20.45 6.53 -6.49
CA ALA A 194 20.87 6.67 -7.88
C ALA A 194 21.65 5.47 -8.44
N GLU A 195 22.11 4.54 -7.60
CA GLU A 195 22.99 3.43 -7.99
C GLU A 195 22.43 2.60 -9.16
N VAL A 196 21.19 2.16 -9.06
CA VAL A 196 20.56 1.32 -10.10
C VAL A 196 20.40 2.09 -11.42
N SER A 197 20.08 3.38 -11.36
CA SER A 197 20.02 4.24 -12.55
C SER A 197 21.41 4.44 -13.16
N PHE A 198 22.43 4.58 -12.32
CA PHE A 198 23.82 4.65 -12.78
C PHE A 198 24.25 3.38 -13.53
N PHE A 199 23.91 2.18 -13.05
CA PHE A 199 24.15 0.95 -13.82
C PHE A 199 23.46 0.95 -15.17
N GLY A 200 22.26 1.51 -15.26
CA GLY A 200 21.56 1.68 -16.52
C GLY A 200 22.30 2.61 -17.48
N LEU A 201 22.81 3.72 -16.98
CA LEU A 201 23.63 4.67 -17.74
C LEU A 201 24.92 4.05 -18.24
N VAL A 202 25.64 3.33 -17.37
CA VAL A 202 26.91 2.65 -17.76
C VAL A 202 26.67 1.61 -18.85
N HIS A 203 25.61 0.81 -18.75
CA HIS A 203 25.26 -0.15 -19.80
C HIS A 203 24.97 0.54 -21.14
N GLU A 204 24.22 1.65 -21.14
CA GLU A 204 23.94 2.40 -22.37
C GLU A 204 25.21 3.01 -22.97
N ALA A 205 26.13 3.52 -22.12
CA ALA A 205 27.42 4.01 -22.57
C ALA A 205 28.27 2.89 -23.21
N GLN A 206 28.26 1.70 -22.64
CA GLN A 206 28.96 0.52 -23.20
C GLN A 206 28.35 0.11 -24.53
N ASP A 207 27.01 0.03 -24.62
CA ASP A 207 26.29 -0.30 -25.87
C ASP A 207 26.57 0.74 -26.98
N TYR A 208 26.75 2.00 -26.63
CA TYR A 208 27.10 3.09 -27.54
C TYR A 208 28.53 3.00 -28.07
N MET A 209 29.48 2.50 -27.27
CA MET A 209 30.90 2.40 -27.66
C MET A 209 31.24 1.15 -28.48
N ASN A 210 30.36 0.13 -28.48
CA ASN A 210 30.50 -1.10 -29.25
C ASN A 210 29.88 -0.97 -30.64
#